data_2a6697aa54f02ac816206986f15397ba
#
_entry.id   2a6697aa54f02ac816206986f15397ba
#
_cell.length_a   1.000
_cell.length_b   1.000
_cell.length_c   1.000
_cell.angle_alpha   90.00
_cell.angle_beta   90.00
_cell.angle_gamma   90.00
#
_symmetry.space_group_name_H-M   'P 1'
#
loop_
_entity.id
_entity.type
_entity.pdbx_description
1 polymer ?
#
loop_
_entity_poly.entity_id
_entity_poly.type
_entity_poly.pdbx_seq_one_letter_code
_entity_poly.pdbx_strand_id
1 'polypeptide(L)'
;TTPKLLESIGERISIPGSGIKGVFCGGTTMTPQSVRFWVEEVLEGKTHLVPTYGNTLMGLAVSRPLDDTYSVTYYAPQPRAVLRVVDPKDTAKTMPYGEFGRVELTTLTKEFFMPRFLERDEAIRREPIDNYPWDGVGDVRPFGAMEKKVVEGVY
;
A
#
# COMPACT_ATOMS: atom_id res chain seq x y z
N THR A 1 6.16 6.79 -8.82
CA THR A 1 7.58 6.48 -8.58
C THR A 1 7.74 5.38 -7.53
N THR A 2 8.98 4.92 -7.30
CA THR A 2 9.35 4.07 -6.16
C THR A 2 10.10 4.89 -5.12
N PRO A 3 10.16 4.48 -3.84
CA PRO A 3 10.91 5.18 -2.81
C PRO A 3 12.38 5.44 -3.18
N LYS A 4 13.08 4.42 -3.67
CA LYS A 4 14.48 4.54 -4.08
C LYS A 4 14.69 5.60 -5.18
N LEU A 5 13.78 5.66 -6.14
CA LEU A 5 13.84 6.68 -7.19
C LEU A 5 13.49 8.07 -6.65
N LEU A 6 12.54 8.16 -5.73
CA LEU A 6 12.18 9.41 -5.05
C LEU A 6 13.39 10.00 -4.31
N GLU A 7 14.10 9.19 -3.54
CA GLU A 7 15.34 9.58 -2.85
C GLU A 7 16.40 10.05 -3.84
N SER A 8 16.67 9.26 -4.87
CA SER A 8 17.69 9.61 -5.88
C SER A 8 17.37 10.89 -6.66
N ILE A 9 16.10 11.22 -6.86
CA ILE A 9 15.67 12.49 -7.45
C ILE A 9 15.90 13.62 -6.44
N GLY A 10 15.50 13.42 -5.18
CA GLY A 10 15.65 14.41 -4.10
C GLY A 10 17.09 14.82 -3.83
N GLU A 11 18.04 13.89 -4.00
CA GLU A 11 19.48 14.18 -3.91
C GLU A 11 19.98 15.13 -5.02
N ARG A 12 19.28 15.24 -6.12
CA ARG A 12 19.69 15.99 -7.32
C ARG A 12 18.96 17.28 -7.51
N ILE A 13 17.70 17.33 -7.13
CA ILE A 13 16.83 18.50 -7.30
C ILE A 13 15.92 18.67 -6.09
N SER A 14 15.55 19.92 -5.78
CA SER A 14 14.44 20.17 -4.84
C SER A 14 13.11 19.82 -5.54
N ILE A 15 12.47 18.74 -5.10
CA ILE A 15 11.17 18.32 -5.64
C ILE A 15 10.11 19.40 -5.41
N PRO A 16 9.96 20.00 -4.22
CA PRO A 16 9.07 21.14 -4.02
C PRO A 16 9.42 22.35 -4.88
N GLY A 17 10.72 22.62 -5.04
CA GLY A 17 11.22 23.71 -5.87
C GLY A 17 10.91 23.58 -7.36
N SER A 18 10.71 22.34 -7.85
CA SER A 18 10.28 22.07 -9.22
C SER A 18 8.81 22.34 -9.49
N GLY A 19 8.01 22.67 -8.47
CA GLY A 19 6.58 22.92 -8.57
C GLY A 19 5.70 21.65 -8.46
N ILE A 20 6.29 20.46 -8.23
CA ILE A 20 5.55 19.22 -8.02
C ILE A 20 4.77 19.32 -6.71
N LYS A 21 3.45 19.08 -6.75
CA LYS A 21 2.55 19.18 -5.58
C LYS A 21 2.26 17.86 -4.92
N GLY A 22 2.43 16.75 -5.61
CA GLY A 22 2.17 15.42 -5.08
C GLY A 22 2.97 14.33 -5.78
N VAL A 23 3.31 13.30 -5.04
CA VAL A 23 4.08 12.15 -5.50
C VAL A 23 3.34 10.88 -5.14
N PHE A 24 2.90 10.12 -6.15
CA PHE A 24 2.46 8.74 -5.97
C PHE A 24 3.69 7.84 -5.83
N CYS A 25 3.75 7.10 -4.74
CA CYS A 25 4.91 6.28 -4.40
C CYS A 25 4.48 4.88 -3.94
N GLY A 26 5.05 3.85 -4.56
CA GLY A 26 4.74 2.46 -4.25
C GLY A 26 5.83 1.49 -4.70
N GLY A 27 5.54 0.19 -4.60
CA GLY A 27 6.42 -0.88 -5.09
C GLY A 27 7.39 -1.46 -4.07
N THR A 28 7.32 -1.04 -2.80
CA THR A 28 8.05 -1.67 -1.70
C THR A 28 7.33 -1.45 -0.37
N THR A 29 7.74 -2.19 0.66
CA THR A 29 7.26 -1.99 2.02
C THR A 29 7.58 -0.56 2.50
N MET A 30 6.59 0.09 3.11
CA MET A 30 6.71 1.45 3.65
C MET A 30 6.56 1.41 5.16
N THR A 31 7.66 1.61 5.88
CA THR A 31 7.63 1.75 7.34
C THR A 31 7.30 3.19 7.73
N PRO A 32 6.70 3.44 8.91
CA PRO A 32 6.47 4.79 9.39
C PRO A 32 7.73 5.67 9.39
N GLN A 33 8.87 5.11 9.72
CA GLN A 33 10.16 5.81 9.73
C GLN A 33 10.58 6.26 8.31
N SER A 34 10.44 5.37 7.34
CA SER A 34 10.75 5.70 5.94
C SER A 34 9.80 6.75 5.38
N VAL A 35 8.50 6.61 5.67
CA VAL A 35 7.48 7.57 5.22
C VAL A 35 7.74 8.94 5.82
N ARG A 36 8.05 9.00 7.11
CA ARG A 36 8.44 10.24 7.79
C ARG A 36 9.65 10.90 7.12
N PHE A 37 10.70 10.14 6.87
CA PHE A 37 11.90 10.63 6.20
C PHE A 37 11.59 11.24 4.83
N TRP A 38 10.78 10.54 4.02
CA TRP A 38 10.42 11.07 2.69
C TRP A 38 9.57 12.34 2.79
N VAL A 39 8.62 12.39 3.73
CA VAL A 39 7.75 13.57 3.89
C VAL A 39 8.54 14.77 4.41
N GLU A 40 9.34 14.59 5.46
CA GLU A 40 10.01 15.69 6.14
C GLU A 40 11.28 16.14 5.41
N GLU A 41 12.11 15.19 4.97
CA GLU A 41 13.44 15.50 4.42
C GLU A 41 13.43 15.60 2.89
N VAL A 42 12.87 14.60 2.18
CA VAL A 42 12.93 14.57 0.71
C VAL A 42 11.91 15.52 0.09
N LEU A 43 10.73 15.62 0.68
CA LEU A 43 9.60 16.44 0.21
C LEU A 43 9.45 17.75 1.02
N GLU A 44 10.30 17.98 2.01
CA GLU A 44 10.36 19.20 2.84
C GLU A 44 9.00 19.59 3.47
N GLY A 45 8.09 18.64 3.68
CA GLY A 45 6.72 18.93 4.12
C GLY A 45 5.88 19.78 3.16
N LYS A 46 6.37 20.06 1.94
CA LYS A 46 5.75 20.97 0.96
C LYS A 46 5.11 20.26 -0.23
N THR A 47 5.49 18.99 -0.46
CA THR A 47 4.92 18.15 -1.51
C THR A 47 4.21 16.96 -0.85
N HIS A 48 2.99 16.67 -1.27
CA HIS A 48 2.22 15.57 -0.70
C HIS A 48 2.78 14.22 -1.14
N LEU A 49 3.07 13.34 -0.19
CA LEU A 49 3.33 11.93 -0.46
C LEU A 49 1.99 11.19 -0.48
N VAL A 50 1.74 10.41 -1.53
CA VAL A 50 0.59 9.53 -1.67
C VAL A 50 1.09 8.09 -1.81
N PRO A 51 1.24 7.35 -0.71
CA PRO A 51 1.56 5.93 -0.75
C PRO A 51 0.53 5.15 -1.56
N THR A 52 0.99 4.21 -2.37
CA THR A 52 0.14 3.34 -3.18
C THR A 52 0.52 1.88 -3.02
N TYR A 53 -0.49 1.03 -3.01
CA TYR A 53 -0.35 -0.42 -2.99
C TYR A 53 -1.16 -1.03 -4.13
N GLY A 54 -0.60 -1.98 -4.82
CA GLY A 54 -1.35 -2.67 -5.87
C GLY A 54 -0.48 -3.42 -6.87
N ASN A 55 -1.17 -3.95 -7.84
CA ASN A 55 -0.58 -4.72 -8.93
C ASN A 55 -1.45 -4.58 -10.19
N THR A 56 -1.02 -5.22 -11.28
CA THR A 56 -1.74 -5.19 -12.56
C THR A 56 -3.17 -5.76 -12.48
N LEU A 57 -3.42 -6.66 -11.53
CA LEU A 57 -4.71 -7.34 -11.40
C LEU A 57 -5.77 -6.48 -10.70
N MET A 58 -5.36 -5.70 -9.71
CA MET A 58 -6.24 -4.86 -8.90
C MET A 58 -6.27 -3.41 -9.39
N GLY A 59 -5.18 -2.92 -9.93
CA GLY A 59 -4.90 -1.51 -10.04
C GLY A 59 -4.27 -0.98 -8.75
N LEU A 60 -4.51 0.29 -8.43
CA LEU A 60 -3.93 0.94 -7.27
C LEU A 60 -4.94 1.15 -6.16
N ALA A 61 -4.62 0.64 -4.98
CA ALA A 61 -5.18 1.10 -3.72
C ALA A 61 -4.36 2.32 -3.26
N VAL A 62 -5.03 3.38 -2.88
CA VAL A 62 -4.40 4.60 -2.36
C VAL A 62 -4.47 4.64 -0.85
N SER A 63 -3.50 5.29 -0.22
CA SER A 63 -3.56 5.51 1.20
C SER A 63 -4.59 6.59 1.55
N ARG A 64 -5.13 6.51 2.76
CA ARG A 64 -5.72 7.71 3.40
C ARG A 64 -4.63 8.79 3.56
N PRO A 65 -5.01 10.06 3.77
CA PRO A 65 -4.05 11.08 4.16
C PRO A 65 -3.20 10.63 5.36
N LEU A 66 -1.90 10.87 5.29
CA LEU A 66 -0.99 10.54 6.38
C LEU A 66 -1.30 11.39 7.60
N ASP A 67 -1.25 10.78 8.77
CA ASP A 67 -1.32 11.42 10.07
C ASP A 67 0.07 11.50 10.73
N ASP A 68 0.15 12.03 11.94
CA ASP A 68 1.41 12.21 12.68
C ASP A 68 2.11 10.88 13.03
N THR A 69 1.45 9.75 12.86
CA THR A 69 2.05 8.43 13.06
C THR A 69 2.84 7.94 11.84
N TYR A 70 2.62 8.55 10.67
CA TYR A 70 3.15 8.12 9.37
C TYR A 70 2.81 6.68 8.99
N SER A 71 1.85 6.07 9.69
CA SER A 71 1.35 4.74 9.38
C SER A 71 0.50 4.77 8.12
N VAL A 72 0.78 3.85 7.20
CA VAL A 72 0.08 3.78 5.92
C VAL A 72 -1.04 2.74 5.99
N THR A 73 -2.25 3.16 5.63
CA THR A 73 -3.38 2.26 5.41
C THR A 73 -3.93 2.48 4.01
N TYR A 74 -4.10 1.40 3.26
CA TYR A 74 -4.57 1.43 1.89
C TYR A 74 -6.00 0.94 1.78
N TYR A 75 -6.75 1.55 0.86
CA TYR A 75 -8.13 1.18 0.52
C TYR A 75 -8.23 0.88 -0.97
N ALA A 76 -8.80 -0.28 -1.31
CA ALA A 76 -8.97 -0.68 -2.69
C ALA A 76 -9.98 0.23 -3.42
N PRO A 77 -9.90 0.35 -4.76
CA PRO A 77 -10.82 1.16 -5.55
C PRO A 77 -12.18 0.46 -5.71
N GLN A 78 -12.93 0.35 -4.62
CA GLN A 78 -14.24 -0.31 -4.60
C GLN A 78 -15.30 0.47 -5.40
N PRO A 79 -16.29 -0.20 -5.95
CA PRO A 79 -16.54 -1.67 -5.89
C PRO A 79 -15.70 -2.49 -6.89
N ARG A 80 -14.84 -1.84 -7.69
CA ARG A 80 -14.06 -2.49 -8.76
C ARG A 80 -13.08 -3.56 -8.23
N ALA A 81 -12.49 -3.31 -7.10
CA ALA A 81 -11.62 -4.26 -6.41
C ALA A 81 -11.93 -4.29 -4.92
N VAL A 82 -11.81 -5.46 -4.30
CA VAL A 82 -12.03 -5.68 -2.87
C VAL A 82 -10.78 -6.32 -2.29
N LEU A 83 -10.27 -5.76 -1.19
CA LEU A 83 -9.23 -6.36 -0.37
C LEU A 83 -9.82 -6.96 0.89
N ARG A 84 -9.35 -8.14 1.25
CA ARG A 84 -9.64 -8.81 2.52
C ARG A 84 -8.32 -9.26 3.15
N VAL A 85 -8.30 -9.33 4.47
CA VAL A 85 -7.21 -9.97 5.22
C VAL A 85 -7.77 -11.25 5.80
N VAL A 86 -7.25 -12.39 5.35
CA VAL A 86 -7.78 -13.73 5.67
C VAL A 86 -6.79 -14.54 6.50
N ASP A 87 -7.32 -15.50 7.27
CA ASP A 87 -6.50 -16.45 8.02
C ASP A 87 -5.64 -17.28 7.04
N PRO A 88 -4.31 -17.30 7.18
CA PRO A 88 -3.44 -18.07 6.30
C PRO A 88 -3.71 -19.58 6.30
N LYS A 89 -4.32 -20.10 7.38
CA LYS A 89 -4.64 -21.54 7.54
C LYS A 89 -6.05 -21.88 7.08
N ASP A 90 -6.96 -20.91 7.11
CA ASP A 90 -8.35 -21.07 6.68
C ASP A 90 -8.83 -19.80 5.97
N THR A 91 -8.57 -19.70 4.69
CA THR A 91 -8.88 -18.52 3.88
C THR A 91 -10.37 -18.20 3.75
N ALA A 92 -11.26 -19.06 4.25
CA ALA A 92 -12.68 -18.75 4.38
C ALA A 92 -12.92 -17.73 5.50
N LYS A 93 -12.02 -17.65 6.50
CA LYS A 93 -12.13 -16.75 7.64
C LYS A 93 -11.40 -15.43 7.38
N THR A 94 -12.08 -14.33 7.70
CA THR A 94 -11.47 -13.00 7.74
C THR A 94 -10.83 -12.77 9.10
N MET A 95 -9.64 -12.19 9.13
CA MET A 95 -8.97 -11.85 10.39
C MET A 95 -9.72 -10.77 11.17
N PRO A 96 -9.64 -10.76 12.50
CA PRO A 96 -10.07 -9.63 13.31
C PRO A 96 -9.36 -8.33 12.90
N TYR A 97 -9.97 -7.19 13.21
CA TYR A 97 -9.30 -5.90 13.03
C TYR A 97 -8.06 -5.80 13.92
N GLY A 98 -7.00 -5.21 13.39
CA GLY A 98 -5.72 -5.07 14.08
C GLY A 98 -4.80 -6.28 14.00
N GLU A 99 -5.25 -7.39 13.43
CA GLU A 99 -4.46 -8.61 13.31
C GLU A 99 -3.92 -8.81 11.89
N PHE A 100 -2.74 -9.44 11.81
CA PHE A 100 -2.12 -9.83 10.56
C PHE A 100 -2.80 -11.06 9.95
N GLY A 101 -2.92 -11.05 8.66
CA GLY A 101 -3.32 -12.18 7.86
C GLY A 101 -2.87 -12.03 6.42
N ARG A 102 -3.18 -13.00 5.59
CA ARG A 102 -2.82 -12.96 4.18
C ARG A 102 -3.77 -12.05 3.40
N VAL A 103 -3.22 -11.26 2.50
CA VAL A 103 -4.04 -10.40 1.63
C VAL A 103 -4.74 -11.25 0.58
N GLU A 104 -6.05 -11.12 0.49
CA GLU A 104 -6.88 -11.68 -0.56
C GLU A 104 -7.48 -10.56 -1.38
N LEU A 105 -7.36 -10.66 -2.68
CA LEU A 105 -7.84 -9.70 -3.65
C LEU A 105 -8.99 -10.30 -4.47
N THR A 106 -10.04 -9.52 -4.70
CA THR A 106 -11.07 -9.81 -5.69
C THR A 106 -11.20 -8.63 -6.65
N THR A 107 -11.05 -8.86 -7.95
CA THR A 107 -11.27 -7.87 -8.99
C THR A 107 -12.58 -8.13 -9.72
N LEU A 108 -13.42 -7.09 -9.85
CA LEU A 108 -14.80 -7.17 -10.36
C LEU A 108 -14.99 -6.29 -11.60
N THR A 109 -14.01 -6.25 -12.50
CA THR A 109 -14.13 -5.48 -13.75
C THR A 109 -14.59 -6.39 -14.89
N LYS A 110 -15.15 -5.78 -15.93
CA LYS A 110 -15.56 -6.49 -17.14
C LYS A 110 -14.37 -7.11 -17.87
N GLU A 111 -13.24 -6.39 -17.86
CA GLU A 111 -12.01 -6.79 -18.54
C GLU A 111 -11.21 -7.81 -17.72
N PHE A 112 -11.42 -7.80 -16.42
CA PHE A 112 -10.63 -8.62 -15.50
C PHE A 112 -11.46 -9.06 -14.30
N PHE A 113 -11.93 -10.30 -14.35
CA PHE A 113 -12.64 -10.93 -13.25
C PHE A 113 -11.79 -11.99 -12.57
N MET A 114 -11.31 -11.68 -11.36
CA MET A 114 -10.50 -12.60 -10.57
C MET A 114 -11.01 -12.64 -9.14
N PRO A 115 -11.81 -13.64 -8.78
CA PRO A 115 -12.30 -13.79 -7.43
C PRO A 115 -11.25 -14.45 -6.52
N ARG A 116 -11.09 -13.90 -5.32
CA ARG A 116 -10.37 -14.54 -4.22
C ARG A 116 -8.92 -14.95 -4.55
N PHE A 117 -8.18 -14.06 -5.18
CA PHE A 117 -6.77 -14.28 -5.43
C PHE A 117 -5.96 -13.99 -4.15
N LEU A 118 -5.18 -14.96 -3.71
CA LEU A 118 -4.29 -14.80 -2.56
C LEU A 118 -2.98 -14.15 -2.99
N GLU A 119 -2.75 -12.94 -2.51
CA GLU A 119 -1.52 -12.21 -2.75
C GLU A 119 -0.31 -12.84 -2.05
N ARG A 120 0.88 -12.40 -2.43
CA ARG A 120 2.14 -12.78 -1.78
C ARG A 120 2.40 -11.99 -0.52
N ASP A 121 1.49 -11.11 -0.15
CA ASP A 121 1.62 -10.19 0.96
C ASP A 121 0.74 -10.60 2.13
N GLU A 122 1.18 -10.21 3.32
CA GLU A 122 0.38 -10.14 4.54
C GLU A 122 0.19 -8.69 4.96
N ALA A 123 -0.88 -8.41 5.66
CA ALA A 123 -1.21 -7.08 6.14
C ALA A 123 -2.04 -7.15 7.42
N ILE A 124 -2.10 -6.05 8.16
CA ILE A 124 -3.07 -5.86 9.23
C ILE A 124 -4.40 -5.44 8.63
N ARG A 125 -5.50 -6.11 9.05
CA ARG A 125 -6.85 -5.67 8.72
C ARG A 125 -7.16 -4.36 9.43
N ARG A 126 -7.57 -3.33 8.69
CA ARG A 126 -7.94 -2.01 9.20
C ARG A 126 -9.43 -1.74 9.02
N GLU A 127 -9.99 -1.02 9.99
CA GLU A 127 -11.40 -0.63 9.95
C GLU A 127 -11.71 0.33 8.80
N PRO A 128 -12.98 0.35 8.33
CA PRO A 128 -13.47 1.41 7.46
C PRO A 128 -13.26 2.80 8.04
N ILE A 129 -13.23 3.81 7.18
CA ILE A 129 -13.20 5.22 7.57
C ILE A 129 -14.43 5.94 7.02
N ASP A 130 -14.79 7.09 7.60
CA ASP A 130 -16.08 7.78 7.43
C ASP A 130 -16.62 7.86 5.98
N ASN A 131 -15.76 8.14 5.02
CA ASN A 131 -16.16 8.24 3.60
C ASN A 131 -15.81 6.99 2.79
N TYR A 132 -15.39 5.91 3.46
CA TYR A 132 -14.91 4.70 2.81
C TYR A 132 -15.35 3.47 3.63
N PRO A 133 -16.57 2.95 3.35
CA PRO A 133 -17.24 1.96 4.21
C PRO A 133 -16.69 0.53 4.02
N TRP A 134 -15.46 0.38 3.58
CA TRP A 134 -14.82 -0.91 3.33
C TRP A 134 -13.54 -1.05 4.13
N ASP A 135 -13.15 -2.29 4.39
CA ASP A 135 -11.92 -2.59 5.10
C ASP A 135 -10.69 -2.05 4.37
N GLY A 136 -9.73 -1.58 5.15
CA GLY A 136 -8.40 -1.23 4.67
C GLY A 136 -7.37 -2.30 5.02
N VAL A 137 -6.17 -2.15 4.45
CA VAL A 137 -4.99 -2.96 4.76
C VAL A 137 -3.83 -2.06 5.17
N GLY A 138 -3.23 -2.34 6.32
CA GLY A 138 -2.08 -1.60 6.85
C GLY A 138 -0.86 -2.50 7.03
N ASP A 139 0.31 -1.88 7.18
CA ASP A 139 1.57 -2.59 7.41
C ASP A 139 1.82 -3.73 6.42
N VAL A 140 1.57 -3.46 5.13
CA VAL A 140 1.70 -4.44 4.06
C VAL A 140 3.16 -4.84 3.89
N ARG A 141 3.41 -6.15 3.91
CA ARG A 141 4.74 -6.73 3.76
C ARG A 141 4.68 -8.11 3.11
N PRO A 142 5.80 -8.64 2.60
CA PRO A 142 5.85 -10.01 2.08
C PRO A 142 5.37 -11.02 3.11
N PHE A 143 4.57 -11.99 2.70
CA PHE A 143 4.09 -13.07 3.57
C PHE A 143 5.26 -13.97 3.99
N GLY A 144 5.54 -14.06 5.29
CA GLY A 144 6.74 -14.67 5.85
C GLY A 144 7.02 -16.12 5.42
N ALA A 145 5.99 -16.89 5.06
CA ALA A 145 6.17 -18.23 4.49
C ALA A 145 6.78 -18.23 3.07
N MET A 146 6.80 -17.07 2.40
CA MET A 146 7.35 -16.89 1.05
C MET A 146 8.70 -16.16 1.01
N GLU A 147 9.18 -15.63 2.12
CA GLU A 147 10.43 -14.85 2.22
C GLU A 147 11.69 -15.55 1.69
N LYS A 148 11.69 -16.87 1.61
CA LYS A 148 12.85 -17.63 1.10
C LYS A 148 13.09 -17.51 -0.41
N LYS A 149 12.26 -16.79 -1.18
CA LYS A 149 12.36 -16.71 -2.66
C LYS A 149 12.00 -15.36 -3.29
N VAL A 150 11.76 -14.32 -2.50
CA VAL A 150 11.45 -13.01 -3.09
C VAL A 150 12.76 -12.30 -3.40
N VAL A 151 13.18 -12.34 -4.66
CA VAL A 151 14.07 -11.33 -5.21
C VAL A 151 13.23 -10.06 -5.28
N GLU A 152 13.56 -9.04 -4.48
CA GLU A 152 12.94 -7.72 -4.63
C GLU A 152 13.09 -7.30 -6.10
N GLY A 153 11.95 -7.09 -6.74
CA GLY A 153 11.93 -6.67 -8.14
C GLY A 153 12.59 -5.31 -8.26
N VAL A 154 13.80 -5.29 -8.77
CA VAL A 154 14.46 -4.06 -9.21
C VAL A 154 13.86 -3.70 -10.55
N TYR A 155 13.04 -2.67 -10.57
CA TYR A 155 12.65 -1.99 -11.80
C TYR A 155 13.28 -0.60 -11.83
#